data_0e6d8637c2d663f59d4653b9ecf19197
#
_entry.id   0e6d8637c2d663f59d4653b9ecf19197
#
_cell.length_a   1.000
_cell.length_b   1.000
_cell.length_c   1.000
_cell.angle_alpha   90.00
_cell.angle_beta   90.00
_cell.angle_gamma   90.00
#
_symmetry.space_group_name_H-M   'P 1'
#
loop_
_entity.id
_entity.type
_entity.pdbx_description
1 polymer ?
#
loop_
_entity_poly.entity_id
_entity_poly.type
_entity_poly.pdbx_seq_one_letter_code
_entity_poly.pdbx_strand_id
1 'polypeptide(L)'
;MVTLLIVSILAMIAVPAVENMVQRRKEAELREALREIRTALDAYKAATDTARIAKAEGESGYPRKLEDLVNGVEDAKDTKRPRIYFLRRLPRDPFATQPELPAAQTWGRRSYASPPTAPAPGDDVFDVYSLSPGVGLNGIPYREW
;
A
#
# COMPACT_ATOMS: atom_id res chain seq x y z
N MET A 1 -36.71 23.16 27.54
CA MET A 1 -37.21 22.52 26.29
C MET A 1 -36.46 23.05 25.05
N VAL A 2 -36.36 24.37 24.84
CA VAL A 2 -35.68 24.94 23.67
C VAL A 2 -34.19 24.61 23.63
N THR A 3 -33.47 24.60 24.75
CA THR A 3 -32.04 24.22 24.84
C THR A 3 -31.75 22.77 24.43
N LEU A 4 -32.63 21.83 24.79
CA LEU A 4 -32.49 20.41 24.39
C LEU A 4 -32.70 20.23 22.87
N LEU A 5 -33.60 21.01 22.26
CA LEU A 5 -33.84 21.00 20.83
C LEU A 5 -32.60 21.50 20.05
N ILE A 6 -31.98 22.59 20.50
CA ILE A 6 -30.78 23.18 19.89
C ILE A 6 -29.59 22.22 19.99
N VAL A 7 -29.39 21.57 21.14
CA VAL A 7 -28.32 20.55 21.33
C VAL A 7 -28.52 19.35 20.41
N SER A 8 -29.77 18.90 20.21
CA SER A 8 -30.07 17.79 19.30
C SER A 8 -29.77 18.14 17.84
N ILE A 9 -30.09 19.34 17.40
CA ILE A 9 -29.81 19.81 16.03
C ILE A 9 -28.31 19.95 15.82
N LEU A 10 -27.56 20.49 16.78
CA LEU A 10 -26.10 20.61 16.71
C LEU A 10 -25.42 19.23 16.66
N ALA A 11 -25.92 18.26 17.40
CA ALA A 11 -25.41 16.89 17.36
C ALA A 11 -25.63 16.21 15.99
N MET A 12 -26.79 16.43 15.36
CA MET A 12 -27.09 15.92 14.01
C MET A 12 -26.14 16.45 12.92
N ILE A 13 -25.62 17.65 13.08
CA ILE A 13 -24.68 18.27 12.14
C ILE A 13 -23.24 17.88 12.44
N ALA A 14 -22.88 17.70 13.72
CA ALA A 14 -21.51 17.41 14.15
C ALA A 14 -21.04 16.00 13.76
N VAL A 15 -21.91 14.99 13.88
CA VAL A 15 -21.56 13.58 13.61
C VAL A 15 -21.07 13.36 12.17
N PRO A 16 -21.80 13.74 11.09
CA PRO A 16 -21.33 13.54 9.72
C PRO A 16 -20.05 14.33 9.39
N ALA A 17 -19.85 15.50 10.03
CA ALA A 17 -18.64 16.27 9.83
C ALA A 17 -17.38 15.56 10.37
N VAL A 18 -17.50 14.93 11.54
CA VAL A 18 -16.40 14.16 12.15
C VAL A 18 -16.09 12.90 11.33
N GLU A 19 -17.10 12.18 10.87
CA GLU A 19 -16.93 11.00 10.03
C GLU A 19 -16.18 11.34 8.73
N ASN A 20 -16.53 12.41 8.07
CA ASN A 20 -15.85 12.90 6.88
C ASN A 20 -14.38 13.29 7.16
N MET A 21 -14.08 13.86 8.31
CA MET A 21 -12.71 14.19 8.71
C MET A 21 -11.87 12.93 8.93
N VAL A 22 -12.41 11.92 9.59
CA VAL A 22 -11.74 10.62 9.81
C VAL A 22 -11.48 9.93 8.47
N GLN A 23 -12.48 9.92 7.59
CA GLN A 23 -12.32 9.32 6.25
C GLN A 23 -11.24 10.05 5.44
N ARG A 24 -11.25 11.37 5.38
CA ARG A 24 -10.23 12.18 4.68
C ARG A 24 -8.82 11.88 5.19
N ARG A 25 -8.67 11.74 6.51
CA ARG A 25 -7.38 11.38 7.11
C ARG A 25 -6.92 10.01 6.67
N LYS A 26 -7.78 8.99 6.74
CA LYS A 26 -7.47 7.64 6.27
C LYS A 26 -7.15 7.60 4.78
N GLU A 27 -7.87 8.37 3.97
CA GLU A 27 -7.59 8.49 2.54
C GLU A 27 -6.21 9.12 2.26
N ALA A 28 -5.82 10.13 3.02
CA ALA A 28 -4.49 10.71 2.92
C ALA A 28 -3.39 9.70 3.31
N GLU A 29 -3.61 8.96 4.40
CA GLU A 29 -2.72 7.90 4.85
C GLU A 29 -2.62 6.77 3.80
N LEU A 30 -3.73 6.39 3.15
CA LEU A 30 -3.75 5.39 2.08
C LEU A 30 -2.91 5.84 0.87
N ARG A 31 -3.10 7.08 0.41
CA ARG A 31 -2.31 7.62 -0.72
C ARG A 31 -0.82 7.65 -0.41
N GLU A 32 -0.47 8.03 0.81
CA GLU A 32 0.93 8.06 1.23
C GLU A 32 1.53 6.65 1.30
N ALA A 33 0.81 5.69 1.89
CA ALA A 33 1.25 4.30 1.95
C ALA A 33 1.43 3.68 0.55
N LEU A 34 0.48 3.90 -0.37
CA LEU A 34 0.59 3.44 -1.75
C LEU A 34 1.80 4.06 -2.46
N ARG A 35 2.03 5.36 -2.29
CA ARG A 35 3.18 6.05 -2.88
C ARG A 35 4.50 5.49 -2.32
N GLU A 36 4.60 5.30 -1.02
CA GLU A 36 5.79 4.77 -0.36
C GLU A 36 6.12 3.37 -0.87
N ILE A 37 5.14 2.46 -0.94
CA ILE A 37 5.34 1.09 -1.43
C ILE A 37 5.71 1.10 -2.92
N ARG A 38 4.99 1.84 -3.76
CA ARG A 38 5.26 1.92 -5.21
C ARG A 38 6.64 2.49 -5.50
N THR A 39 7.05 3.52 -4.80
CA THR A 39 8.41 4.07 -4.91
C THR A 39 9.47 3.03 -4.54
N ALA A 40 9.23 2.23 -3.50
CA ALA A 40 10.16 1.17 -3.10
C ALA A 40 10.19 0.02 -4.13
N LEU A 41 9.06 -0.35 -4.72
CA LEU A 41 8.98 -1.34 -5.80
C LEU A 41 9.76 -0.87 -7.04
N ASP A 42 9.62 0.40 -7.41
CA ASP A 42 10.35 0.99 -8.54
C ASP A 42 11.86 1.06 -8.26
N ALA A 43 12.25 1.40 -7.04
CA ALA A 43 13.66 1.40 -6.62
C ALA A 43 14.26 -0.02 -6.64
N TYR A 44 13.49 -1.02 -6.22
CA TYR A 44 13.90 -2.43 -6.32
C TYR A 44 14.12 -2.82 -7.79
N LYS A 45 13.17 -2.50 -8.66
CA LYS A 45 13.26 -2.76 -10.09
C LYS A 45 14.48 -2.09 -10.71
N ALA A 46 14.74 -0.83 -10.39
CA ALA A 46 15.91 -0.11 -10.86
C ALA A 46 17.24 -0.77 -10.40
N ALA A 47 17.29 -1.26 -9.15
CA ALA A 47 18.44 -2.01 -8.65
C ALA A 47 18.64 -3.33 -9.41
N THR A 48 17.56 -4.02 -9.78
CA THR A 48 17.61 -5.22 -10.61
C THR A 48 18.09 -4.90 -12.02
N ASP A 49 17.56 -3.86 -12.66
CA ASP A 49 17.94 -3.47 -14.03
C ASP A 49 19.39 -3.03 -14.12
N THR A 50 19.94 -2.51 -13.03
CA THR A 50 21.38 -2.18 -12.94
C THR A 50 22.23 -3.35 -12.44
N ALA A 51 21.68 -4.57 -12.39
CA ALA A 51 22.35 -5.79 -11.93
C ALA A 51 22.92 -5.72 -10.51
N ARG A 52 22.38 -4.85 -9.65
CA ARG A 52 22.66 -4.85 -8.20
C ARG A 52 21.91 -5.94 -7.47
N ILE A 53 20.73 -6.31 -7.98
CA ILE A 53 20.00 -7.48 -7.52
C ILE A 53 20.05 -8.53 -8.63
N ALA A 54 20.47 -9.73 -8.27
CA ALA A 54 20.47 -10.85 -9.21
C ALA A 54 19.02 -11.30 -9.49
N LYS A 55 18.72 -11.57 -10.75
CA LYS A 55 17.47 -12.16 -11.20
C LYS A 55 17.71 -13.34 -12.10
N ALA A 56 16.81 -14.33 -12.08
CA ALA A 56 16.82 -15.42 -13.04
C ALA A 56 16.28 -14.95 -14.42
N GLU A 57 16.63 -15.69 -15.46
CA GLU A 57 16.07 -15.46 -16.78
C GLU A 57 14.54 -15.66 -16.76
N GLY A 58 13.81 -14.72 -17.36
CA GLY A 58 12.35 -14.71 -17.38
C GLY A 58 11.68 -14.03 -16.18
N GLU A 59 12.40 -13.68 -15.12
CA GLU A 59 11.83 -12.90 -14.01
C GLU A 59 11.63 -11.44 -14.42
N SER A 60 10.54 -10.82 -13.91
CA SER A 60 10.21 -9.42 -14.18
C SER A 60 11.22 -8.41 -13.63
N GLY A 61 11.92 -8.80 -12.55
CA GLY A 61 12.82 -7.95 -11.80
C GLY A 61 12.17 -7.17 -10.67
N TYR A 62 10.89 -7.39 -10.40
CA TYR A 62 10.20 -6.94 -9.21
C TYR A 62 10.38 -7.94 -8.06
N PRO A 63 10.19 -7.53 -6.78
CA PRO A 63 10.36 -8.46 -5.66
C PRO A 63 9.30 -9.56 -5.68
N ARG A 64 9.64 -10.74 -5.18
CA ARG A 64 8.70 -11.85 -5.06
C ARG A 64 7.69 -11.63 -3.93
N LYS A 65 8.10 -10.89 -2.88
CA LYS A 65 7.30 -10.60 -1.69
C LYS A 65 7.50 -9.16 -1.27
N LEU A 66 6.46 -8.55 -0.69
CA LEU A 66 6.57 -7.20 -0.12
C LEU A 66 7.59 -7.11 1.01
N GLU A 67 7.76 -8.20 1.75
CA GLU A 67 8.73 -8.28 2.84
C GLU A 67 10.19 -8.11 2.37
N ASP A 68 10.50 -8.43 1.11
CA ASP A 68 11.85 -8.27 0.54
C ASP A 68 12.29 -6.81 0.54
N LEU A 69 11.34 -5.86 0.46
CA LEU A 69 11.61 -4.43 0.53
C LEU A 69 12.14 -3.99 1.90
N VAL A 70 11.73 -4.69 2.97
CA VAL A 70 12.11 -4.39 4.37
C VAL A 70 13.25 -5.26 4.84
N ASN A 71 13.24 -6.54 4.49
CA ASN A 71 14.27 -7.50 4.92
C ASN A 71 15.61 -7.29 4.23
N GLY A 72 15.59 -6.55 3.12
CA GLY A 72 16.75 -6.27 2.31
C GLY A 72 17.16 -7.44 1.41
N VAL A 73 17.85 -7.11 0.33
CA VAL A 73 18.36 -8.05 -0.68
C VAL A 73 19.84 -7.82 -0.87
N GLU A 74 20.60 -8.89 -1.14
CA GLU A 74 22.05 -8.79 -1.33
C GLU A 74 22.40 -7.95 -2.56
N ASP A 75 23.37 -7.06 -2.43
CA ASP A 75 23.96 -6.32 -3.54
C ASP A 75 24.96 -7.23 -4.28
N ALA A 76 24.58 -7.68 -5.46
CA ALA A 76 25.40 -8.58 -6.27
C ALA A 76 26.65 -7.91 -6.86
N LYS A 77 26.69 -6.57 -6.92
CA LYS A 77 27.86 -5.83 -7.44
C LYS A 77 28.93 -5.58 -6.38
N ASP A 78 28.58 -5.61 -5.12
CA ASP A 78 29.56 -5.41 -4.04
C ASP A 78 30.17 -6.75 -3.62
N THR A 79 31.47 -6.81 -3.56
CA THR A 79 32.20 -8.02 -3.13
C THR A 79 31.87 -8.44 -1.71
N LYS A 80 31.48 -7.49 -0.86
CA LYS A 80 31.06 -7.73 0.53
C LYS A 80 29.57 -8.14 0.62
N ARG A 81 28.83 -8.04 -0.49
CA ARG A 81 27.40 -8.35 -0.58
C ARG A 81 26.55 -7.74 0.56
N PRO A 82 26.64 -6.42 0.81
CA PRO A 82 25.80 -5.77 1.80
C PRO A 82 24.33 -5.87 1.37
N ARG A 83 23.43 -5.78 2.34
CA ARG A 83 21.98 -5.75 2.01
C ARG A 83 21.55 -4.36 1.62
N ILE A 84 20.73 -4.29 0.57
CA ILE A 84 20.03 -3.09 0.14
C ILE A 84 18.63 -3.13 0.73
N TYR A 85 18.24 -2.09 1.43
CA TYR A 85 16.92 -1.92 2.03
C TYR A 85 16.16 -0.84 1.26
N PHE A 86 14.90 -1.10 0.92
CA PHE A 86 14.07 -0.17 0.15
C PHE A 86 13.02 0.52 1.03
N LEU A 87 12.63 -0.14 2.12
CA LEU A 87 11.75 0.39 3.15
C LEU A 87 12.31 0.11 4.54
N ARG A 88 12.10 1.03 5.47
CA ARG A 88 12.41 0.80 6.89
C ARG A 88 11.37 -0.10 7.55
N ARG A 89 10.12 0.06 7.16
CA ARG A 89 8.98 -0.77 7.56
C ARG A 89 7.94 -0.74 6.45
N LEU A 90 7.14 -1.77 6.35
CA LEU A 90 6.03 -1.82 5.42
C LEU A 90 4.81 -1.12 6.04
N PRO A 91 4.25 -0.08 5.40
CA PRO A 91 3.03 0.56 5.88
C PRO A 91 1.84 -0.41 5.79
N ARG A 92 0.88 -0.24 6.68
CA ARG A 92 -0.39 -0.97 6.66
C ARG A 92 -1.42 -0.20 5.83
N ASP A 93 -2.37 -0.92 5.25
CA ASP A 93 -3.59 -0.29 4.72
C ASP A 93 -4.39 0.31 5.90
N PRO A 94 -4.64 1.63 5.93
CA PRO A 94 -5.40 2.27 7.01
C PRO A 94 -6.87 1.85 7.06
N PHE A 95 -7.37 1.22 5.99
CA PHE A 95 -8.73 0.65 5.94
C PHE A 95 -8.78 -0.84 6.30
N ALA A 96 -7.64 -1.47 6.58
CA ALA A 96 -7.64 -2.85 7.07
C ALA A 96 -8.27 -2.95 8.45
N THR A 97 -9.24 -3.85 8.58
CA THR A 97 -10.05 -4.02 9.80
C THR A 97 -9.46 -5.02 10.80
N GLN A 98 -8.49 -5.80 10.39
CA GLN A 98 -7.89 -6.88 11.18
C GLN A 98 -6.52 -6.44 11.70
N PRO A 99 -6.41 -5.99 12.97
CA PRO A 99 -5.16 -5.46 13.52
C PRO A 99 -4.05 -6.50 13.67
N GLU A 100 -4.42 -7.78 13.80
CA GLU A 100 -3.50 -8.91 13.97
C GLU A 100 -2.77 -9.32 12.68
N LEU A 101 -3.29 -8.94 11.51
CA LEU A 101 -2.64 -9.27 10.25
C LEU A 101 -1.30 -8.55 10.08
N PRO A 102 -0.24 -9.23 9.62
CA PRO A 102 0.98 -8.59 9.18
C PRO A 102 0.71 -7.51 8.11
N ALA A 103 1.50 -6.44 8.10
CA ALA A 103 1.31 -5.32 7.17
C ALA A 103 1.22 -5.76 5.70
N ALA A 104 2.06 -6.70 5.28
CA ALA A 104 2.06 -7.24 3.92
C ALA A 104 0.73 -7.91 3.52
N GLN A 105 0.02 -8.50 4.47
CA GLN A 105 -1.25 -9.19 4.22
C GLN A 105 -2.46 -8.24 4.20
N THR A 106 -2.27 -6.97 4.55
CA THR A 106 -3.34 -5.95 4.45
C THR A 106 -3.53 -5.43 3.04
N TRP A 107 -2.60 -5.72 2.14
CA TRP A 107 -2.61 -5.28 0.75
C TRP A 107 -3.02 -6.38 -0.23
N GLY A 108 -3.82 -6.01 -1.22
CA GLY A 108 -3.94 -6.78 -2.44
C GLY A 108 -2.65 -6.64 -3.28
N ARG A 109 -2.25 -7.69 -3.96
CA ARG A 109 -1.03 -7.73 -4.78
C ARG A 109 -1.37 -7.96 -6.23
N ARG A 110 -0.74 -7.22 -7.11
CA ARG A 110 -0.81 -7.40 -8.56
C ARG A 110 0.55 -7.80 -9.08
N SER A 111 0.61 -8.89 -9.82
CA SER A 111 1.83 -9.30 -10.53
C SER A 111 2.04 -8.51 -11.82
N TYR A 112 3.26 -8.46 -12.31
CA TYR A 112 3.59 -7.83 -13.59
C TYR A 112 2.80 -8.41 -14.76
N ALA A 113 2.54 -9.71 -14.74
CA ALA A 113 1.80 -10.43 -15.78
C ALA A 113 0.28 -10.16 -15.75
N SER A 114 -0.29 -9.66 -14.65
CA SER A 114 -1.73 -9.43 -14.54
C SER A 114 -2.14 -8.05 -15.04
N PRO A 115 -3.30 -7.93 -15.73
CA PRO A 115 -3.78 -6.64 -16.22
C PRO A 115 -4.31 -5.76 -15.09
N PRO A 116 -4.29 -4.42 -15.23
CA PRO A 116 -4.80 -3.50 -14.20
C PRO A 116 -6.30 -3.62 -13.95
N THR A 117 -7.05 -4.06 -14.95
CA THR A 117 -8.51 -4.26 -14.87
C THR A 117 -8.93 -5.52 -14.11
N ALA A 118 -7.99 -6.48 -13.95
CA ALA A 118 -8.19 -7.72 -13.22
C ALA A 118 -6.90 -8.06 -12.45
N PRO A 119 -6.56 -7.28 -11.40
CA PRO A 119 -5.34 -7.48 -10.65
C PRO A 119 -5.37 -8.84 -9.93
N ALA A 120 -4.32 -9.62 -10.13
CA ALA A 120 -4.13 -10.92 -9.52
C ALA A 120 -2.71 -11.09 -8.99
N PRO A 121 -2.52 -11.81 -7.88
CA PRO A 121 -1.20 -12.18 -7.40
C PRO A 121 -0.52 -13.17 -8.36
N GLY A 122 0.80 -13.21 -8.34
CA GLY A 122 1.62 -14.10 -9.15
C GLY A 122 3.00 -14.30 -8.52
N ASP A 123 4.00 -14.54 -9.35
CA ASP A 123 5.38 -14.83 -8.92
C ASP A 123 6.10 -13.61 -8.36
N ASP A 124 5.60 -12.41 -8.64
CA ASP A 124 6.18 -11.14 -8.23
C ASP A 124 5.13 -10.18 -7.66
N VAL A 125 5.60 -9.07 -7.13
CA VAL A 125 4.76 -7.95 -6.71
C VAL A 125 5.12 -6.72 -7.53
N PHE A 126 4.33 -6.47 -8.56
CA PHE A 126 4.46 -5.29 -9.42
C PHE A 126 3.76 -4.06 -8.81
N ASP A 127 2.59 -4.26 -8.21
CA ASP A 127 1.79 -3.21 -7.61
C ASP A 127 0.98 -3.73 -6.43
N VAL A 128 0.51 -2.81 -5.61
CA VAL A 128 -0.38 -3.08 -4.48
C VAL A 128 -1.63 -2.23 -4.56
N TYR A 129 -2.72 -2.72 -3.97
CA TYR A 129 -3.99 -2.02 -3.88
C TYR A 129 -4.68 -2.30 -2.55
N SER A 130 -5.59 -1.41 -2.13
CA SER A 130 -6.39 -1.63 -0.93
C SER A 130 -7.40 -2.76 -1.13
N LEU A 131 -7.53 -3.62 -0.13
CA LEU A 131 -8.56 -4.67 -0.07
C LEU A 131 -9.89 -4.16 0.47
N SER A 132 -9.97 -2.89 0.86
CA SER A 132 -11.21 -2.28 1.33
C SER A 132 -12.28 -2.25 0.23
N PRO A 133 -13.52 -2.69 0.52
CA PRO A 133 -14.64 -2.57 -0.40
C PRO A 133 -15.20 -1.14 -0.52
N GLY A 134 -14.66 -0.20 0.25
CA GLY A 134 -15.14 1.18 0.32
C GLY A 134 -14.84 2.00 -0.92
N VAL A 135 -15.50 3.15 -0.98
CA VAL A 135 -15.36 4.15 -2.05
C VAL A 135 -14.83 5.44 -1.43
N GLY A 136 -13.89 6.07 -2.11
CA GLY A 136 -13.32 7.34 -1.67
C GLY A 136 -14.33 8.48 -1.75
N LEU A 137 -14.06 9.58 -1.05
CA LEU A 137 -14.86 10.81 -1.14
C LEU A 137 -14.86 11.40 -2.56
N ASN A 138 -13.91 11.00 -3.40
CA ASN A 138 -13.84 11.34 -4.83
C ASN A 138 -14.71 10.42 -5.71
N GLY A 139 -15.43 9.45 -5.15
CA GLY A 139 -16.26 8.49 -5.86
C GLY A 139 -15.50 7.32 -6.48
N ILE A 140 -14.18 7.21 -6.30
CA ILE A 140 -13.36 6.13 -6.84
C ILE A 140 -13.18 5.05 -5.76
N PRO A 141 -13.44 3.77 -6.06
CA PRO A 141 -13.18 2.67 -5.13
C PRO A 141 -11.71 2.65 -4.67
N TYR A 142 -11.45 2.39 -3.38
CA TYR A 142 -10.07 2.36 -2.84
C TYR A 142 -9.16 1.35 -3.53
N ARG A 143 -9.73 0.26 -4.02
CA ARG A 143 -8.99 -0.76 -4.79
C ARG A 143 -8.44 -0.26 -6.13
N GLU A 144 -8.89 0.88 -6.60
CA GLU A 144 -8.49 1.50 -7.88
C GLU A 144 -7.53 2.69 -7.71
N TRP A 145 -7.13 2.99 -6.48
CA TRP A 145 -6.24 4.11 -6.15
C TRP A 145 -4.77 3.87 -6.47
#